data_d5061f142f8f57e3d11439db59752ede
#
_entry.id   d5061f142f8f57e3d11439db59752ede
#
_cell.length_a   1.000
_cell.length_b   1.000
_cell.length_c   1.000
_cell.angle_alpha   90.00
_cell.angle_beta   90.00
_cell.angle_gamma   90.00
#
_symmetry.space_group_name_H-M   'P 1'
#
loop_
_entity.id
_entity.type
_entity.pdbx_description
1 polymer ?
#
loop_
_entity_poly.entity_id
_entity_poly.type
_entity_poly.pdbx_seq_one_letter_code
_entity_poly.pdbx_strand_id
1 'polypeptide(L)'
;MENKRKLSVDYLNIVFKFETDVFKEGDTIRYRFAEFLGLDLDDLDGAGGVYGYEASRRGNGVLVAWREGETVLYSFSGSACANFGFSEKENLKRILEYVQVFGWVSRIDIALDVANNTLFELDYFIKKLEALEFTSKKRRFNVISEKDGAGHLVGQTVYLGNSRADAGSKGNIYLRAYRKDLELKNKGAKTPTWAQGSESIERFEISIGGKKKTEAVVSEILADDGSIEQVHSRLLANLITFRIADKSDGNKSRWDIDEKWLAFLQGAEALQISEAQTKTIFSMLDWMNKSVLPSLAFISELSKEKKIDFFRILKEAVNEKGGDLSARQEKMMKELKDVKSDNFRSLLKSHLEG
;
A
#
# COMPACT_ATOMS: atom_id res chain seq x y z
N MET A 1 -13.77 -23.88 20.65
CA MET A 1 -13.22 -23.93 19.26
C MET A 1 -12.07 -22.95 19.20
N GLU A 2 -11.01 -23.35 18.51
CA GLU A 2 -9.80 -22.50 18.39
C GLU A 2 -10.05 -21.37 17.38
N ASN A 3 -9.68 -20.13 17.74
CA ASN A 3 -9.71 -18.98 16.82
C ASN A 3 -8.66 -19.20 15.72
N LYS A 4 -9.10 -19.39 14.48
CA LYS A 4 -8.21 -19.48 13.33
C LYS A 4 -8.11 -18.11 12.67
N ARG A 5 -6.90 -17.66 12.43
CA ARG A 5 -6.63 -16.36 11.78
C ARG A 5 -5.91 -16.57 10.45
N LYS A 6 -6.29 -15.81 9.46
CA LYS A 6 -5.60 -15.78 8.16
C LYS A 6 -5.47 -14.34 7.68
N LEU A 7 -4.25 -13.96 7.38
CA LEU A 7 -3.94 -12.68 6.78
C LEU A 7 -3.78 -12.80 5.27
N SER A 8 -4.18 -11.77 4.55
CA SER A 8 -4.01 -11.72 3.09
C SER A 8 -3.85 -10.27 2.60
N VAL A 9 -3.15 -10.13 1.48
CA VAL A 9 -3.27 -8.96 0.63
C VAL A 9 -4.49 -9.17 -0.25
N ASP A 10 -5.51 -8.32 -0.11
CA ASP A 10 -6.79 -8.44 -0.81
C ASP A 10 -6.87 -7.55 -2.06
N TYR A 11 -5.97 -6.58 -2.16
CA TYR A 11 -5.85 -5.71 -3.32
C TYR A 11 -4.47 -5.05 -3.36
N LEU A 12 -3.89 -4.94 -4.55
CA LEU A 12 -2.59 -4.27 -4.73
C LEU A 12 -2.57 -3.49 -6.04
N ASN A 13 -2.29 -2.18 -5.97
CA ASN A 13 -2.04 -1.33 -7.13
C ASN A 13 -0.60 -0.85 -7.13
N ILE A 14 0.08 -1.12 -8.22
CA ILE A 14 1.46 -0.71 -8.47
C ILE A 14 1.48 0.21 -9.66
N VAL A 15 2.20 1.31 -9.56
CA VAL A 15 2.39 2.27 -10.66
C VAL A 15 3.88 2.39 -10.95
N PHE A 16 4.25 2.21 -12.19
CA PHE A 16 5.58 2.46 -12.70
C PHE A 16 5.59 3.68 -13.62
N LYS A 17 6.71 4.40 -13.65
CA LYS A 17 6.97 5.37 -14.71
C LYS A 17 7.39 4.62 -15.96
N PHE A 18 6.88 5.07 -17.08
CA PHE A 18 7.19 4.50 -18.38
C PHE A 18 8.46 5.16 -18.90
N GLU A 19 9.61 4.55 -18.61
CA GLU A 19 10.88 5.02 -19.13
C GLU A 19 11.39 4.02 -20.16
N THR A 20 11.27 4.41 -21.43
CA THR A 20 11.61 3.58 -22.57
C THR A 20 13.11 3.30 -22.68
N ASP A 21 13.95 4.17 -22.12
CA ASP A 21 15.41 4.13 -22.34
C ASP A 21 16.19 3.31 -21.28
N VAL A 22 15.55 2.88 -20.20
CA VAL A 22 16.20 2.08 -19.14
C VAL A 22 16.42 0.63 -19.58
N PHE A 23 15.62 0.14 -20.53
CA PHE A 23 15.64 -1.21 -21.04
C PHE A 23 16.02 -1.25 -22.53
N LYS A 24 16.44 -2.41 -23.04
CA LYS A 24 16.74 -2.59 -24.46
C LYS A 24 15.56 -2.17 -25.33
N GLU A 25 15.82 -1.72 -26.55
CA GLU A 25 14.83 -1.33 -27.55
C GLU A 25 13.65 -2.32 -27.63
N GLY A 26 12.43 -1.83 -27.40
CA GLY A 26 11.22 -2.66 -27.33
C GLY A 26 10.87 -3.24 -25.95
N ASP A 27 11.73 -3.07 -24.94
CA ASP A 27 11.61 -3.70 -23.64
C ASP A 27 11.22 -2.64 -22.58
N THR A 28 9.93 -2.49 -22.35
CA THR A 28 9.40 -1.50 -21.41
C THR A 28 9.22 -2.10 -20.01
N ILE A 29 9.14 -1.26 -18.97
CA ILE A 29 8.85 -1.70 -17.59
C ILE A 29 7.57 -2.55 -17.50
N ARG A 30 6.61 -2.33 -18.40
CA ARG A 30 5.39 -3.12 -18.51
C ARG A 30 5.70 -4.60 -18.75
N TYR A 31 6.50 -4.91 -19.75
CA TYR A 31 6.85 -6.31 -20.04
C TYR A 31 7.83 -6.90 -19.03
N ARG A 32 8.77 -6.11 -18.53
CA ARG A 32 9.73 -6.55 -17.50
C ARG A 32 9.07 -6.94 -16.20
N PHE A 33 8.10 -6.18 -15.74
CA PHE A 33 7.39 -6.55 -14.53
C PHE A 33 6.46 -7.76 -14.74
N ALA A 34 5.85 -7.88 -15.93
CA ALA A 34 5.08 -9.07 -16.28
C ALA A 34 5.97 -10.33 -16.28
N GLU A 35 7.14 -10.27 -16.94
CA GLU A 35 8.14 -11.36 -16.93
C GLU A 35 8.59 -11.70 -15.49
N PHE A 36 8.90 -10.69 -14.67
CA PHE A 36 9.27 -10.86 -13.26
C PHE A 36 8.20 -11.61 -12.46
N LEU A 37 6.92 -11.41 -12.79
CA LEU A 37 5.78 -12.09 -12.17
C LEU A 37 5.47 -13.48 -12.82
N GLY A 38 6.06 -13.80 -13.96
CA GLY A 38 5.66 -14.95 -14.77
C GLY A 38 4.27 -14.78 -15.41
N LEU A 39 3.86 -13.52 -15.67
CA LEU A 39 2.60 -13.16 -16.31
C LEU A 39 2.81 -12.95 -17.81
N ASP A 40 2.11 -13.70 -18.65
CA ASP A 40 2.01 -13.39 -20.06
C ASP A 40 0.92 -12.32 -20.27
N LEU A 41 1.31 -11.16 -20.81
CA LEU A 41 0.35 -10.11 -21.10
C LEU A 41 -0.56 -10.44 -22.27
N ASP A 42 -0.16 -11.35 -23.15
CA ASP A 42 -0.97 -11.77 -24.30
C ASP A 42 -2.10 -12.71 -23.90
N ASP A 43 -2.01 -13.33 -22.72
CA ASP A 43 -3.10 -14.09 -22.10
C ASP A 43 -4.21 -13.20 -21.51
N LEU A 44 -4.00 -11.89 -21.47
CA LEU A 44 -4.99 -10.94 -20.98
C LEU A 44 -5.80 -10.34 -22.13
N ASP A 45 -7.11 -10.27 -21.95
CA ASP A 45 -8.02 -9.64 -22.92
C ASP A 45 -7.74 -8.15 -23.05
N GLY A 46 -7.66 -7.65 -24.29
CA GLY A 46 -7.59 -6.24 -24.59
C GLY A 46 -8.86 -5.50 -24.11
N ALA A 47 -8.68 -4.38 -23.45
CA ALA A 47 -9.75 -3.51 -22.99
C ALA A 47 -9.44 -2.05 -23.35
N GLY A 48 -10.47 -1.21 -23.40
CA GLY A 48 -10.33 0.23 -23.62
C GLY A 48 -9.65 0.94 -22.45
N GLY A 49 -9.59 2.26 -22.55
CA GLY A 49 -9.02 3.12 -21.50
C GLY A 49 -9.75 2.97 -20.17
N VAL A 50 -9.01 3.01 -19.06
CA VAL A 50 -9.52 2.88 -17.69
C VAL A 50 -8.72 3.75 -16.74
N TYR A 51 -9.36 4.36 -15.74
CA TYR A 51 -8.72 5.22 -14.74
C TYR A 51 -7.87 6.37 -15.32
N GLY A 52 -8.22 6.85 -16.54
CA GLY A 52 -7.45 7.88 -17.24
C GLY A 52 -6.27 7.35 -18.06
N TYR A 53 -6.04 6.05 -18.08
CA TYR A 53 -5.11 5.39 -18.99
C TYR A 53 -5.75 5.17 -20.37
N GLU A 54 -4.95 5.18 -21.44
CA GLU A 54 -5.42 5.11 -22.83
C GLU A 54 -5.76 3.70 -23.27
N ALA A 55 -5.01 2.73 -22.78
CA ALA A 55 -5.16 1.31 -23.10
C ALA A 55 -5.05 0.44 -21.86
N SER A 56 -5.64 -0.74 -21.92
CA SER A 56 -5.51 -1.72 -20.86
C SER A 56 -5.69 -3.16 -21.36
N ARG A 57 -5.21 -4.11 -20.57
CA ARG A 57 -5.49 -5.54 -20.68
C ARG A 57 -5.98 -6.06 -19.34
N ARG A 58 -6.86 -7.04 -19.32
CA ARG A 58 -7.41 -7.60 -18.08
C ARG A 58 -7.73 -9.08 -18.21
N GLY A 59 -7.57 -9.80 -17.13
CA GLY A 59 -7.92 -11.23 -17.02
C GLY A 59 -7.54 -11.77 -15.65
N ASN A 60 -8.21 -12.80 -15.16
CA ASN A 60 -7.89 -13.52 -13.93
C ASN A 60 -7.64 -12.62 -12.70
N GLY A 61 -8.38 -11.50 -12.59
CA GLY A 61 -8.23 -10.54 -11.50
C GLY A 61 -7.06 -9.58 -11.63
N VAL A 62 -6.33 -9.62 -12.73
CA VAL A 62 -5.26 -8.67 -13.09
C VAL A 62 -5.80 -7.63 -14.07
N LEU A 63 -5.44 -6.38 -13.87
CA LEU A 63 -5.60 -5.29 -14.83
C LEU A 63 -4.23 -4.65 -15.03
N VAL A 64 -3.80 -4.53 -16.28
CA VAL A 64 -2.63 -3.75 -16.67
C VAL A 64 -3.11 -2.63 -17.56
N ALA A 65 -2.88 -1.38 -17.16
CA ALA A 65 -3.31 -0.20 -17.91
C ALA A 65 -2.13 0.76 -18.09
N TRP A 66 -2.05 1.40 -19.25
CA TRP A 66 -0.91 2.27 -19.57
C TRP A 66 -1.31 3.48 -20.40
N ARG A 67 -0.50 4.51 -20.27
CA ARG A 67 -0.41 5.64 -21.17
C ARG A 67 1.00 5.63 -21.76
N GLU A 68 1.09 5.58 -23.08
CA GLU A 68 2.37 5.43 -23.74
C GLU A 68 3.34 6.56 -23.36
N GLY A 69 4.59 6.21 -23.08
CA GLY A 69 5.62 7.16 -22.66
C GLY A 69 5.48 7.77 -21.25
N GLU A 70 4.43 7.46 -20.49
CA GLU A 70 4.20 8.08 -19.18
C GLU A 70 4.23 7.10 -18.02
N THR A 71 3.17 6.31 -17.86
CA THR A 71 2.99 5.43 -16.69
C THR A 71 2.29 4.13 -17.05
N VAL A 72 2.57 3.09 -16.28
CA VAL A 72 1.81 1.84 -16.31
C VAL A 72 1.29 1.49 -14.92
N LEU A 73 0.03 1.09 -14.85
CA LEU A 73 -0.65 0.59 -13.66
C LEU A 73 -0.80 -0.91 -13.75
N TYR A 74 -0.37 -1.61 -12.71
CA TYR A 74 -0.77 -2.99 -12.43
C TYR A 74 -1.75 -2.98 -11.26
N SER A 75 -2.90 -3.61 -11.42
CA SER A 75 -3.93 -3.75 -10.39
C SER A 75 -4.28 -5.22 -10.21
N PHE A 76 -4.16 -5.70 -8.99
CA PHE A 76 -4.41 -7.08 -8.61
C PHE A 76 -5.58 -7.12 -7.63
N SER A 77 -6.64 -7.86 -7.98
CA SER A 77 -7.75 -8.18 -7.06
C SER A 77 -7.36 -9.29 -6.09
N GLY A 78 -8.19 -9.55 -5.10
CA GLY A 78 -7.92 -10.58 -4.09
C GLY A 78 -7.60 -11.97 -4.67
N SER A 79 -8.29 -12.38 -5.75
CA SER A 79 -7.99 -13.63 -6.45
C SER A 79 -6.60 -13.60 -7.10
N ALA A 80 -6.25 -12.52 -7.77
CA ALA A 80 -4.91 -12.37 -8.34
C ALA A 80 -3.85 -12.29 -7.25
N CYS A 81 -4.08 -11.51 -6.16
CA CYS A 81 -3.15 -11.47 -5.04
C CYS A 81 -2.88 -12.85 -4.44
N ALA A 82 -3.92 -13.70 -4.34
CA ALA A 82 -3.78 -15.09 -3.88
C ALA A 82 -2.99 -15.95 -4.87
N ASN A 83 -3.29 -15.87 -6.18
CA ASN A 83 -2.62 -16.63 -7.22
C ASN A 83 -1.13 -16.29 -7.34
N PHE A 84 -0.77 -15.04 -7.16
CA PHE A 84 0.62 -14.58 -7.15
C PHE A 84 1.31 -14.72 -5.78
N GLY A 85 0.63 -15.29 -4.77
CA GLY A 85 1.20 -15.52 -3.45
C GLY A 85 1.59 -14.24 -2.69
N PHE A 86 0.88 -13.11 -2.91
CA PHE A 86 1.21 -11.83 -2.26
C PHE A 86 0.97 -11.82 -0.75
N SER A 87 0.35 -12.86 -0.21
CA SER A 87 0.20 -13.07 1.25
C SER A 87 1.38 -13.81 1.87
N GLU A 88 2.27 -14.37 1.07
CA GLU A 88 3.48 -15.03 1.51
C GLU A 88 4.59 -13.99 1.72
N LYS A 89 5.18 -13.98 2.93
CA LYS A 89 6.12 -12.95 3.37
C LYS A 89 7.26 -12.71 2.36
N GLU A 90 7.94 -13.76 1.96
CA GLU A 90 9.12 -13.66 1.09
C GLU A 90 8.74 -13.19 -0.31
N ASN A 91 7.63 -13.70 -0.84
CA ASN A 91 7.17 -13.31 -2.18
C ASN A 91 6.71 -11.85 -2.20
N LEU A 92 5.93 -11.42 -1.20
CA LEU A 92 5.53 -10.03 -1.07
C LEU A 92 6.75 -9.11 -0.94
N LYS A 93 7.73 -9.44 -0.11
CA LYS A 93 8.97 -8.66 0.04
C LYS A 93 9.68 -8.52 -1.29
N ARG A 94 9.91 -9.62 -2.02
CA ARG A 94 10.56 -9.61 -3.33
C ARG A 94 9.87 -8.67 -4.32
N ILE A 95 8.54 -8.69 -4.35
CA ILE A 95 7.75 -7.82 -5.24
C ILE A 95 7.83 -6.36 -4.81
N LEU A 96 7.68 -6.08 -3.52
CA LEU A 96 7.75 -4.71 -3.01
C LEU A 96 9.15 -4.10 -3.17
N GLU A 97 10.21 -4.88 -3.03
CA GLU A 97 11.58 -4.46 -3.30
C GLU A 97 11.77 -4.07 -4.77
N TYR A 98 11.30 -4.90 -5.71
CA TYR A 98 11.30 -4.57 -7.14
C TYR A 98 10.53 -3.26 -7.40
N VAL A 99 9.35 -3.13 -6.81
CA VAL A 99 8.50 -1.94 -6.98
C VAL A 99 9.17 -0.68 -6.42
N GLN A 100 9.90 -0.78 -5.32
CA GLN A 100 10.61 0.38 -4.76
C GLN A 100 11.70 0.93 -5.68
N VAL A 101 12.28 0.09 -6.53
CA VAL A 101 13.30 0.51 -7.51
C VAL A 101 12.67 1.28 -8.67
N PHE A 102 11.59 0.76 -9.24
CA PHE A 102 11.06 1.21 -10.54
C PHE A 102 9.73 1.97 -10.45
N GLY A 103 9.08 1.99 -9.29
CA GLY A 103 7.75 2.57 -9.16
C GLY A 103 7.32 2.82 -7.72
N TRP A 104 6.04 2.66 -7.47
CA TRP A 104 5.46 2.75 -6.12
C TRP A 104 4.15 2.00 -6.02
N VAL A 105 3.79 1.60 -4.82
CA VAL A 105 2.46 1.11 -4.50
C VAL A 105 1.51 2.30 -4.37
N SER A 106 0.42 2.33 -5.13
CA SER A 106 -0.59 3.39 -5.05
C SER A 106 -1.78 3.03 -4.16
N ARG A 107 -2.03 1.73 -3.97
CA ARG A 107 -3.01 1.17 -3.03
C ARG A 107 -2.58 -0.23 -2.59
N ILE A 108 -2.79 -0.52 -1.32
CA ILE A 108 -2.71 -1.87 -0.77
C ILE A 108 -3.87 -2.07 0.22
N ASP A 109 -4.57 -3.19 0.08
CA ASP A 109 -5.60 -3.61 1.03
C ASP A 109 -5.10 -4.86 1.75
N ILE A 110 -5.06 -4.78 3.07
CA ILE A 110 -4.61 -5.87 3.94
C ILE A 110 -5.82 -6.36 4.73
N ALA A 111 -6.12 -7.63 4.64
CA ALA A 111 -7.29 -8.23 5.26
C ALA A 111 -6.88 -9.31 6.27
N LEU A 112 -7.45 -9.24 7.47
CA LEU A 112 -7.40 -10.26 8.49
C LEU A 112 -8.76 -10.97 8.54
N ASP A 113 -8.78 -12.24 8.21
CA ASP A 113 -9.92 -13.14 8.40
C ASP A 113 -9.77 -13.86 9.73
N VAL A 114 -10.86 -13.87 10.52
CA VAL A 114 -10.93 -14.58 11.81
C VAL A 114 -12.13 -15.50 11.79
N ALA A 115 -11.88 -16.80 11.91
CA ALA A 115 -12.92 -17.80 11.99
C ALA A 115 -13.21 -18.12 13.47
N ASN A 116 -14.51 -18.21 13.82
CA ASN A 116 -14.98 -18.38 15.21
C ASN A 116 -14.37 -17.35 16.17
N ASN A 117 -14.44 -16.08 15.79
CA ASN A 117 -13.86 -14.99 16.57
C ASN A 117 -14.59 -14.85 17.91
N THR A 118 -13.93 -15.23 18.99
CA THR A 118 -14.45 -15.11 20.38
C THR A 118 -13.77 -14.02 21.17
N LEU A 119 -12.73 -13.39 20.61
CA LEU A 119 -11.99 -12.31 21.28
C LEU A 119 -12.68 -10.97 21.12
N PHE A 120 -12.99 -10.61 19.87
CA PHE A 120 -13.60 -9.32 19.56
C PHE A 120 -14.52 -9.47 18.35
N GLU A 121 -15.69 -10.07 18.58
CA GLU A 121 -16.69 -10.34 17.55
C GLU A 121 -17.19 -9.06 16.87
N LEU A 122 -17.60 -9.17 15.60
CA LEU A 122 -18.12 -8.03 14.84
C LEU A 122 -19.33 -7.40 15.51
N ASP A 123 -20.21 -8.19 16.12
CA ASP A 123 -21.36 -7.67 16.88
C ASP A 123 -20.90 -6.85 18.09
N TYR A 124 -19.85 -7.30 18.80
CA TYR A 124 -19.27 -6.54 19.91
C TYR A 124 -18.59 -5.26 19.41
N PHE A 125 -17.92 -5.33 18.27
CA PHE A 125 -17.34 -4.17 17.59
C PHE A 125 -18.42 -3.12 17.28
N ILE A 126 -19.56 -3.54 16.71
CA ILE A 126 -20.69 -2.66 16.38
C ILE A 126 -21.28 -2.05 17.66
N LYS A 127 -21.54 -2.88 18.69
CA LYS A 127 -22.06 -2.42 19.98
C LYS A 127 -21.20 -1.32 20.60
N LYS A 128 -19.89 -1.48 20.58
CA LYS A 128 -18.93 -0.47 21.07
C LYS A 128 -18.93 0.80 20.24
N LEU A 129 -19.08 0.70 18.90
CA LEU A 129 -19.22 1.87 18.02
C LEU A 129 -20.51 2.65 18.33
N GLU A 130 -21.65 1.97 18.45
CA GLU A 130 -22.95 2.58 18.72
C GLU A 130 -22.99 3.21 20.12
N ALA A 131 -22.33 2.59 21.11
CA ALA A 131 -22.14 3.16 22.44
C ALA A 131 -21.14 4.32 22.46
N LEU A 132 -20.45 4.60 21.35
CA LEU A 132 -19.39 5.59 21.24
C LEU A 132 -18.22 5.35 22.24
N GLU A 133 -17.96 4.11 22.59
CA GLU A 133 -16.90 3.68 23.51
C GLU A 133 -15.58 3.45 22.78
N PHE A 134 -15.12 4.44 22.04
CA PHE A 134 -13.87 4.39 21.29
C PHE A 134 -13.22 5.77 21.12
N THR A 135 -11.95 5.74 20.76
CA THR A 135 -11.21 6.88 20.20
C THR A 135 -10.74 6.55 18.78
N SER A 136 -10.84 7.50 17.87
CA SER A 136 -10.44 7.32 16.47
C SER A 136 -10.07 8.66 15.84
N LYS A 137 -9.08 8.62 14.91
CA LYS A 137 -8.79 9.73 14.00
C LYS A 137 -9.88 9.89 12.92
N LYS A 138 -10.74 8.87 12.74
CA LYS A 138 -11.84 8.89 11.79
C LYS A 138 -13.09 9.46 12.46
N ARG A 139 -13.74 10.41 11.81
CA ARG A 139 -14.91 11.13 12.36
C ARG A 139 -16.25 10.45 12.03
N ARG A 140 -16.24 9.48 11.12
CA ARG A 140 -17.46 8.85 10.61
C ARG A 140 -17.31 7.34 10.61
N PHE A 141 -18.36 6.66 10.98
CA PHE A 141 -18.54 5.24 10.75
C PHE A 141 -19.94 4.98 10.19
N ASN A 142 -20.12 3.86 9.53
CA ASN A 142 -21.39 3.41 8.99
C ASN A 142 -21.55 1.91 9.26
N VAL A 143 -22.68 1.50 9.73
CA VAL A 143 -23.06 0.10 9.94
C VAL A 143 -24.18 -0.23 8.95
N ILE A 144 -23.99 -1.22 8.13
CA ILE A 144 -24.96 -1.70 7.14
C ILE A 144 -25.28 -3.15 7.50
N SER A 145 -26.56 -3.42 7.75
CA SER A 145 -27.09 -4.77 7.97
C SER A 145 -28.15 -5.05 6.91
N GLU A 146 -27.97 -6.13 6.18
CA GLU A 146 -28.88 -6.60 5.14
C GLU A 146 -29.64 -7.81 5.65
N LYS A 147 -30.97 -7.84 5.48
CA LYS A 147 -31.84 -8.95 5.86
C LYS A 147 -32.66 -9.41 4.68
N ASP A 148 -32.95 -10.68 4.63
CA ASP A 148 -33.91 -11.26 3.68
C ASP A 148 -35.38 -10.97 4.06
N GLY A 149 -36.31 -11.41 3.22
CA GLY A 149 -37.75 -11.23 3.44
C GLY A 149 -38.31 -11.99 4.67
N ALA A 150 -37.55 -12.92 5.24
CA ALA A 150 -37.87 -13.65 6.47
C ALA A 150 -37.21 -13.01 7.71
N GLY A 151 -36.39 -11.95 7.52
CA GLY A 151 -35.71 -11.25 8.60
C GLY A 151 -34.34 -11.82 8.98
N HIS A 152 -33.84 -12.84 8.28
CA HIS A 152 -32.52 -13.39 8.54
C HIS A 152 -31.43 -12.43 8.06
N LEU A 153 -30.34 -12.33 8.84
CA LEU A 153 -29.17 -11.57 8.46
C LEU A 153 -28.47 -12.23 7.26
N VAL A 154 -28.36 -11.51 6.13
CA VAL A 154 -27.68 -11.96 4.92
C VAL A 154 -26.41 -11.16 4.60
N GLY A 155 -26.21 -10.04 5.28
CA GLY A 155 -25.01 -9.23 5.16
C GLY A 155 -24.86 -8.26 6.34
N GLN A 156 -23.63 -8.06 6.79
CA GLN A 156 -23.31 -7.07 7.82
C GLN A 156 -21.92 -6.51 7.58
N THR A 157 -21.83 -5.19 7.48
CA THR A 157 -20.58 -4.49 7.17
C THR A 157 -20.48 -3.20 7.98
N VAL A 158 -19.32 -2.97 8.56
CA VAL A 158 -18.93 -1.71 9.20
C VAL A 158 -17.88 -1.02 8.35
N TYR A 159 -18.08 0.25 8.10
CA TYR A 159 -17.07 1.14 7.52
C TYR A 159 -16.62 2.15 8.58
N LEU A 160 -15.32 2.29 8.79
CA LEU A 160 -14.74 3.35 9.62
C LEU A 160 -13.84 4.22 8.75
N GLY A 161 -14.16 5.50 8.65
CA GLY A 161 -13.55 6.45 7.74
C GLY A 161 -14.50 6.80 6.59
N ASN A 162 -13.98 7.19 5.45
CA ASN A 162 -14.82 7.59 4.33
C ASN A 162 -15.58 6.38 3.75
N SER A 163 -16.84 6.59 3.45
CA SER A 163 -17.73 5.60 2.86
C SER A 163 -17.34 5.27 1.42
N ARG A 164 -18.06 4.30 0.81
CA ARG A 164 -17.92 3.85 -0.58
C ARG A 164 -17.70 4.97 -1.62
N ALA A 165 -18.31 6.15 -1.41
CA ALA A 165 -18.20 7.29 -2.32
C ALA A 165 -16.77 7.89 -2.37
N ASP A 166 -15.99 7.74 -1.31
CA ASP A 166 -14.64 8.31 -1.19
C ASP A 166 -13.52 7.27 -1.40
N ALA A 167 -13.85 6.02 -1.73
CA ALA A 167 -12.86 4.96 -2.01
C ALA A 167 -11.95 5.30 -3.20
N GLY A 168 -12.36 6.23 -4.06
CA GLY A 168 -11.54 6.81 -5.13
C GLY A 168 -10.81 8.09 -4.77
N SER A 169 -11.03 8.67 -3.57
CA SER A 169 -10.35 9.90 -3.19
C SER A 169 -8.88 9.65 -2.82
N LYS A 170 -7.99 10.42 -3.42
CA LYS A 170 -6.54 10.30 -3.25
C LYS A 170 -6.15 10.29 -1.76
N GLY A 171 -5.61 9.17 -1.30
CA GLY A 171 -4.85 9.11 -0.05
C GLY A 171 -5.63 8.80 1.23
N ASN A 172 -6.74 8.06 1.18
CA ASN A 172 -7.47 7.66 2.37
C ASN A 172 -7.05 6.29 2.92
N ILE A 173 -7.02 6.20 4.26
CA ILE A 173 -7.00 4.92 4.96
C ILE A 173 -8.38 4.73 5.56
N TYR A 174 -8.99 3.56 5.36
CA TYR A 174 -10.27 3.20 5.97
C TYR A 174 -10.29 1.72 6.34
N LEU A 175 -11.14 1.38 7.31
CA LEU A 175 -11.42 0.01 7.70
C LEU A 175 -12.78 -0.40 7.16
N ARG A 176 -12.86 -1.62 6.65
CA ARG A 176 -14.08 -2.36 6.37
C ARG A 176 -14.06 -3.65 7.18
N ALA A 177 -14.98 -3.80 8.13
CA ALA A 177 -15.14 -5.03 8.88
C ALA A 177 -16.49 -5.67 8.54
N TYR A 178 -16.52 -6.98 8.25
CA TYR A 178 -17.75 -7.62 7.80
C TYR A 178 -17.79 -9.13 7.99
N ARG A 179 -19.02 -9.68 7.92
CA ARG A 179 -19.32 -11.12 7.95
C ARG A 179 -18.95 -11.74 6.60
N LYS A 180 -17.75 -12.28 6.55
CA LYS A 180 -17.20 -12.93 5.33
C LYS A 180 -17.91 -14.23 4.98
N ASP A 181 -18.37 -14.98 5.99
CA ASP A 181 -19.18 -16.19 5.81
C ASP A 181 -20.47 -15.91 5.04
N LEU A 182 -21.17 -14.81 5.38
CA LEU A 182 -22.39 -14.41 4.67
C LEU A 182 -22.08 -13.96 3.23
N GLU A 183 -21.01 -13.23 3.03
CA GLU A 183 -20.56 -12.86 1.68
C GLU A 183 -20.28 -14.11 0.81
N LEU A 184 -19.55 -15.10 1.34
CA LEU A 184 -19.27 -16.33 0.64
C LEU A 184 -20.55 -17.10 0.29
N LYS A 185 -21.47 -17.20 1.26
CA LYS A 185 -22.77 -17.84 1.05
C LYS A 185 -23.58 -17.17 -0.07
N ASN A 186 -23.65 -15.84 -0.05
CA ASN A 186 -24.37 -15.07 -1.06
C ASN A 186 -23.77 -15.20 -2.47
N LYS A 187 -22.47 -15.41 -2.57
CA LYS A 187 -21.76 -15.66 -3.83
C LYS A 187 -21.79 -17.12 -4.28
N GLY A 188 -22.41 -18.03 -3.49
CA GLY A 188 -22.34 -19.48 -3.74
C GLY A 188 -20.93 -20.04 -3.65
N ALA A 189 -20.02 -19.35 -2.97
CA ALA A 189 -18.64 -19.77 -2.81
C ALA A 189 -18.47 -20.71 -1.61
N LYS A 190 -17.56 -21.68 -1.75
CA LYS A 190 -17.26 -22.63 -0.67
C LYS A 190 -16.47 -21.95 0.46
N THR A 191 -16.72 -22.41 1.68
CA THR A 191 -15.88 -22.04 2.83
C THR A 191 -14.43 -22.45 2.55
N PRO A 192 -13.46 -21.53 2.73
CA PRO A 192 -12.04 -21.84 2.52
C PRO A 192 -11.57 -22.99 3.41
N THR A 193 -10.63 -23.78 2.94
CA THR A 193 -10.13 -24.98 3.64
C THR A 193 -9.64 -24.68 5.06
N TRP A 194 -8.94 -23.52 5.25
CA TRP A 194 -8.43 -23.12 6.56
C TRP A 194 -9.54 -22.83 7.59
N ALA A 195 -10.74 -22.48 7.13
CA ALA A 195 -11.90 -22.15 7.98
C ALA A 195 -12.98 -23.26 7.95
N GLN A 196 -12.69 -24.42 7.41
CA GLN A 196 -13.64 -25.53 7.41
C GLN A 196 -14.05 -25.92 8.83
N GLY A 197 -15.37 -26.14 9.04
CA GLY A 197 -15.95 -26.43 10.34
C GLY A 197 -16.18 -25.21 11.22
N SER A 198 -15.92 -23.99 10.73
CA SER A 198 -16.23 -22.77 11.46
C SER A 198 -17.66 -22.33 11.22
N GLU A 199 -18.30 -21.78 12.25
CA GLU A 199 -19.68 -21.26 12.20
C GLU A 199 -19.73 -19.85 11.63
N SER A 200 -18.65 -19.07 11.81
CA SER A 200 -18.54 -17.70 11.34
C SER A 200 -17.14 -17.40 10.81
N ILE A 201 -17.07 -16.47 9.87
CA ILE A 201 -15.81 -15.86 9.42
C ILE A 201 -16.04 -14.36 9.33
N GLU A 202 -15.24 -13.62 10.07
CA GLU A 202 -15.24 -12.16 10.06
C GLU A 202 -13.98 -11.65 9.40
N ARG A 203 -14.10 -10.62 8.58
CA ARG A 203 -12.96 -9.97 7.92
C ARG A 203 -12.80 -8.55 8.42
N PHE A 204 -11.58 -8.19 8.74
CA PHE A 204 -11.12 -6.83 9.06
C PHE A 204 -10.12 -6.40 7.98
N GLU A 205 -10.60 -5.61 7.03
CA GLU A 205 -9.83 -5.17 5.87
C GLU A 205 -9.48 -3.69 5.99
N ILE A 206 -8.20 -3.38 5.90
CA ILE A 206 -7.68 -2.02 5.90
C ILE A 206 -7.22 -1.68 4.50
N SER A 207 -7.87 -0.69 3.90
CA SER A 207 -7.48 -0.14 2.60
C SER A 207 -6.61 1.10 2.79
N ILE A 208 -5.44 1.09 2.20
CA ILE A 208 -4.47 2.18 2.26
C ILE A 208 -4.25 2.70 0.84
N GLY A 209 -4.60 3.96 0.60
CA GLY A 209 -4.40 4.63 -0.69
C GLY A 209 -3.55 5.87 -0.57
N GLY A 210 -2.90 6.22 -1.68
CA GLY A 210 -2.05 7.39 -1.82
C GLY A 210 -0.57 7.13 -1.50
N LYS A 211 0.28 7.55 -2.44
CA LYS A 211 1.72 7.24 -2.51
C LYS A 211 2.45 7.36 -1.17
N LYS A 212 2.33 8.47 -0.46
CA LYS A 212 3.05 8.68 0.81
C LYS A 212 2.66 7.68 1.91
N LYS A 213 1.37 7.33 1.99
CA LYS A 213 0.87 6.41 3.03
C LYS A 213 1.22 4.97 2.71
N THR A 214 1.07 4.57 1.46
CA THR A 214 1.47 3.25 1.00
C THR A 214 2.97 3.04 1.11
N GLU A 215 3.79 4.06 0.81
CA GLU A 215 5.25 4.01 1.00
C GLU A 215 5.62 3.75 2.47
N ALA A 216 4.96 4.42 3.43
CA ALA A 216 5.20 4.19 4.85
C ALA A 216 4.84 2.73 5.25
N VAL A 217 3.70 2.23 4.79
CA VAL A 217 3.28 0.84 5.05
C VAL A 217 4.23 -0.17 4.39
N VAL A 218 4.63 0.07 3.14
CA VAL A 218 5.59 -0.79 2.43
C VAL A 218 6.93 -0.81 3.17
N SER A 219 7.41 0.33 3.69
CA SER A 219 8.64 0.38 4.48
C SER A 219 8.56 -0.44 5.76
N GLU A 220 7.41 -0.47 6.45
CA GLU A 220 7.20 -1.31 7.63
C GLU A 220 7.16 -2.80 7.27
N ILE A 221 6.54 -3.17 6.14
CA ILE A 221 6.53 -4.57 5.66
C ILE A 221 7.93 -5.04 5.30
N LEU A 222 8.75 -4.16 4.74
CA LEU A 222 10.12 -4.46 4.30
C LEU A 222 11.16 -4.39 5.42
N ALA A 223 10.80 -3.89 6.60
CA ALA A 223 11.71 -3.90 7.76
C ALA A 223 12.13 -5.34 8.10
N ASP A 224 13.32 -5.49 8.71
CA ASP A 224 13.92 -6.82 8.98
C ASP A 224 13.03 -7.72 9.82
N ASP A 225 12.36 -7.15 10.84
CA ASP A 225 11.37 -7.80 11.69
C ASP A 225 9.92 -7.65 11.17
N GLY A 226 9.74 -6.99 10.03
CA GLY A 226 8.44 -6.65 9.48
C GLY A 226 7.61 -7.89 9.16
N SER A 227 6.37 -7.90 9.60
CA SER A 227 5.37 -8.86 9.17
C SER A 227 4.09 -8.14 8.82
N ILE A 228 3.39 -8.68 7.83
CA ILE A 228 2.12 -8.11 7.37
C ILE A 228 1.07 -8.16 8.50
N GLU A 229 1.14 -9.14 9.39
CA GLU A 229 0.23 -9.28 10.53
C GLU A 229 0.47 -8.19 11.58
N GLN A 230 1.71 -7.94 11.94
CA GLN A 230 2.06 -6.84 12.84
C GLN A 230 1.66 -5.50 12.25
N VAL A 231 1.95 -5.29 10.96
CA VAL A 231 1.58 -4.07 10.25
C VAL A 231 0.06 -3.88 10.25
N HIS A 232 -0.73 -4.93 9.96
CA HIS A 232 -2.19 -4.87 10.02
C HIS A 232 -2.68 -4.51 11.43
N SER A 233 -2.23 -5.20 12.48
CA SER A 233 -2.64 -4.96 13.86
C SER A 233 -2.29 -3.54 14.32
N ARG A 234 -1.09 -3.06 13.99
CA ARG A 234 -0.64 -1.68 14.29
C ARG A 234 -1.43 -0.62 13.52
N LEU A 235 -1.81 -0.89 12.27
CA LEU A 235 -2.69 -0.02 11.49
C LEU A 235 -4.09 0.04 12.09
N LEU A 236 -4.61 -1.10 12.50
CA LEU A 236 -5.92 -1.19 13.13
C LEU A 236 -5.96 -0.42 14.45
N ALA A 237 -4.93 -0.57 15.29
CA ALA A 237 -4.77 0.21 16.54
C ALA A 237 -4.68 1.73 16.27
N ASN A 238 -4.06 2.14 15.16
CA ASN A 238 -3.99 3.56 14.78
C ASN A 238 -5.34 4.11 14.26
N LEU A 239 -6.15 3.27 13.62
CA LEU A 239 -7.45 3.67 13.10
C LEU A 239 -8.48 3.85 14.20
N ILE A 240 -8.51 2.93 15.17
CA ILE A 240 -9.49 2.91 16.25
C ILE A 240 -8.91 2.25 17.50
N THR A 241 -9.26 2.77 18.66
CA THR A 241 -9.00 2.14 19.96
C THR A 241 -10.31 2.10 20.74
N PHE A 242 -10.79 0.89 21.06
CA PHE A 242 -11.96 0.71 21.90
C PHE A 242 -11.63 0.91 23.37
N ARG A 243 -12.58 1.48 24.08
CA ARG A 243 -12.42 1.93 25.46
C ARG A 243 -13.50 1.34 26.36
N ILE A 244 -13.24 1.28 27.65
CA ILE A 244 -14.23 1.01 28.68
C ILE A 244 -14.74 2.35 29.18
N ALA A 245 -16.07 2.55 29.13
CA ALA A 245 -16.67 3.82 29.50
C ALA A 245 -16.44 4.16 30.99
N ASP A 246 -15.78 5.29 31.22
CA ASP A 246 -15.74 5.92 32.55
C ASP A 246 -16.63 7.17 32.53
N LYS A 247 -17.80 7.07 33.14
CA LYS A 247 -18.77 8.17 33.22
C LYS A 247 -18.29 9.35 34.04
N SER A 248 -17.26 9.18 34.87
CA SER A 248 -16.68 10.24 35.71
C SER A 248 -15.71 11.15 34.92
N ASP A 249 -15.18 10.65 33.79
CA ASP A 249 -14.24 11.42 32.91
C ASP A 249 -14.82 11.67 31.52
N GLY A 250 -15.07 12.92 31.19
CA GLY A 250 -15.58 13.32 29.87
C GLY A 250 -14.57 13.14 28.72
N ASN A 251 -13.27 12.91 29.01
CA ASN A 251 -12.25 12.74 28.00
C ASN A 251 -11.98 11.24 27.72
N LYS A 252 -12.59 10.73 26.67
CA LYS A 252 -12.49 9.32 26.26
C LYS A 252 -11.05 8.84 26.04
N SER A 253 -10.09 9.71 25.75
CA SER A 253 -8.69 9.29 25.53
C SER A 253 -8.01 8.80 26.82
N ARG A 254 -8.57 9.14 27.98
CA ARG A 254 -8.08 8.70 29.29
C ARG A 254 -8.80 7.46 29.83
N TRP A 255 -9.90 7.06 29.21
CA TRP A 255 -10.60 5.83 29.59
C TRP A 255 -9.69 4.61 29.35
N ASP A 256 -9.85 3.58 30.14
CA ASP A 256 -9.11 2.34 29.96
C ASP A 256 -9.37 1.72 28.58
N ILE A 257 -8.34 1.09 28.02
CA ILE A 257 -8.49 0.36 26.77
C ILE A 257 -9.22 -0.95 27.06
N ASP A 258 -10.14 -1.33 26.19
CA ASP A 258 -10.86 -2.60 26.28
C ASP A 258 -9.87 -3.77 26.17
N GLU A 259 -9.82 -4.63 27.19
CA GLU A 259 -8.89 -5.76 27.25
C GLU A 259 -9.12 -6.77 26.11
N LYS A 260 -10.37 -6.97 25.67
CA LYS A 260 -10.68 -7.81 24.52
C LYS A 260 -10.08 -7.25 23.23
N TRP A 261 -10.09 -5.91 23.11
CA TRP A 261 -9.47 -5.23 21.99
C TRP A 261 -7.96 -5.40 21.98
N LEU A 262 -7.31 -5.24 23.13
CA LEU A 262 -5.86 -5.49 23.28
C LEU A 262 -5.49 -6.93 22.93
N ALA A 263 -6.26 -7.89 23.41
CA ALA A 263 -6.07 -9.30 23.09
C ALA A 263 -6.28 -9.57 21.59
N PHE A 264 -7.27 -8.95 20.96
CA PHE A 264 -7.52 -9.06 19.51
C PHE A 264 -6.36 -8.52 18.68
N LEU A 265 -5.77 -7.40 19.10
CA LEU A 265 -4.59 -6.79 18.47
C LEU A 265 -3.28 -7.52 18.80
N GLN A 266 -3.29 -8.54 19.65
CA GLN A 266 -2.10 -9.24 20.13
C GLN A 266 -1.08 -8.31 20.81
N GLY A 267 -1.56 -7.28 21.51
CA GLY A 267 -0.73 -6.29 22.17
C GLY A 267 0.00 -5.31 21.23
N ALA A 268 -0.38 -5.25 19.95
CA ALA A 268 0.26 -4.36 18.99
C ALA A 268 0.03 -2.88 19.32
N GLU A 269 1.11 -2.11 19.36
CA GLU A 269 1.05 -0.66 19.48
C GLU A 269 0.66 0.00 18.14
N ALA A 270 0.03 1.18 18.22
CA ALA A 270 -0.43 1.91 17.04
C ALA A 270 0.73 2.30 16.11
N LEU A 271 0.64 1.93 14.84
CA LEU A 271 1.58 2.37 13.83
C LEU A 271 1.39 3.87 13.55
N GLN A 272 2.37 4.66 13.90
CA GLN A 272 2.40 6.06 13.52
C GLN A 272 2.81 6.14 12.04
N ILE A 273 1.83 6.29 11.14
CA ILE A 273 2.10 6.61 9.76
C ILE A 273 2.57 8.06 9.73
N SER A 274 3.87 8.24 9.93
CA SER A 274 4.50 9.51 9.60
C SER A 274 4.48 9.64 8.09
N GLU A 275 4.32 10.85 7.57
CA GLU A 275 4.52 11.13 6.15
C GLU A 275 6.02 11.08 5.79
N ALA A 276 6.74 10.10 6.32
CA ALA A 276 8.13 9.88 5.98
C ALA A 276 8.20 9.59 4.48
N GLN A 277 8.81 10.50 3.75
CA GLN A 277 9.05 10.33 2.33
C GLN A 277 10.01 9.18 2.14
N THR A 278 9.52 8.06 1.63
CA THR A 278 10.39 7.09 1.02
C THR A 278 10.92 7.73 -0.26
N LYS A 279 12.15 8.24 -0.22
CA LYS A 279 12.80 8.81 -1.41
C LYS A 279 13.29 7.63 -2.24
N THR A 280 12.61 7.29 -3.31
CA THR A 280 13.13 6.43 -4.37
C THR A 280 14.20 7.20 -5.15
N ILE A 281 15.07 6.51 -5.90
CA ILE A 281 16.00 7.17 -6.82
C ILE A 281 15.27 8.15 -7.75
N PHE A 282 14.09 7.76 -8.25
CA PHE A 282 13.23 8.59 -9.10
C PHE A 282 12.73 9.84 -8.40
N SER A 283 12.23 9.73 -7.16
CA SER A 283 11.79 10.92 -6.40
C SER A 283 12.95 11.86 -6.09
N MET A 284 14.16 11.33 -5.96
CA MET A 284 15.37 12.11 -5.77
C MET A 284 15.77 12.82 -7.07
N LEU A 285 15.70 12.14 -8.20
CA LEU A 285 15.97 12.73 -9.52
C LEU A 285 14.90 13.78 -9.88
N ASP A 286 13.62 13.51 -9.64
CA ASP A 286 12.54 14.48 -9.82
C ASP A 286 12.74 15.75 -8.96
N TRP A 287 13.17 15.58 -7.71
CA TRP A 287 13.49 16.72 -6.84
C TRP A 287 14.72 17.48 -7.36
N MET A 288 15.75 16.77 -7.80
CA MET A 288 16.92 17.40 -8.43
C MET A 288 16.50 18.23 -9.64
N ASN A 289 15.71 17.66 -10.55
CA ASN A 289 15.25 18.37 -11.74
C ASN A 289 14.41 19.61 -11.40
N LYS A 290 13.43 19.47 -10.50
CA LYS A 290 12.48 20.55 -10.19
C LYS A 290 13.02 21.63 -9.26
N SER A 291 13.96 21.28 -8.37
CA SER A 291 14.37 22.19 -7.30
C SER A 291 15.86 22.53 -7.32
N VAL A 292 16.72 21.59 -7.71
CA VAL A 292 18.17 21.78 -7.67
C VAL A 292 18.69 22.35 -8.99
N LEU A 293 18.35 21.76 -10.12
CA LEU A 293 18.84 22.19 -11.43
C LEU A 293 18.50 23.63 -11.78
N PRO A 294 17.28 24.16 -11.54
CA PRO A 294 16.98 25.56 -11.78
C PRO A 294 17.88 26.51 -10.95
N SER A 295 18.14 26.12 -9.70
CA SER A 295 19.03 26.90 -8.82
C SER A 295 20.49 26.86 -9.30
N LEU A 296 20.96 25.67 -9.71
CA LEU A 296 22.31 25.52 -10.25
C LEU A 296 22.47 26.27 -11.58
N ALA A 297 21.46 26.25 -12.45
CA ALA A 297 21.46 26.98 -13.71
C ALA A 297 21.56 28.51 -13.43
N PHE A 298 20.77 29.03 -12.51
CA PHE A 298 20.84 30.45 -12.10
C PHE A 298 22.23 30.82 -11.58
N ILE A 299 22.81 30.02 -10.68
CA ILE A 299 24.15 30.27 -10.14
C ILE A 299 25.21 30.16 -11.23
N SER A 300 25.05 29.22 -12.16
CA SER A 300 25.96 29.07 -13.32
C SER A 300 25.98 30.33 -14.19
N GLU A 301 24.80 30.88 -14.52
CA GLU A 301 24.72 32.13 -15.30
C GLU A 301 25.37 33.32 -14.57
N LEU A 302 25.07 33.48 -13.28
CA LEU A 302 25.69 34.53 -12.44
C LEU A 302 27.22 34.37 -12.36
N SER A 303 27.69 33.12 -12.31
CA SER A 303 29.11 32.79 -12.22
C SER A 303 29.85 33.09 -13.54
N LYS A 304 29.18 32.92 -14.70
CA LYS A 304 29.71 33.31 -16.00
C LYS A 304 29.99 34.81 -16.07
N GLU A 305 29.07 35.65 -15.60
CA GLU A 305 29.25 37.10 -15.50
C GLU A 305 30.47 37.47 -14.65
N LYS A 306 30.75 36.71 -13.59
CA LYS A 306 31.89 36.90 -12.69
C LYS A 306 33.16 36.18 -13.11
N LYS A 307 33.18 35.48 -14.24
CA LYS A 307 34.30 34.67 -14.76
C LYS A 307 34.75 33.58 -13.76
N ILE A 308 33.82 32.97 -13.05
CA ILE A 308 34.06 31.90 -12.06
C ILE A 308 33.66 30.56 -12.69
N ASP A 309 34.54 29.55 -12.60
CA ASP A 309 34.21 28.18 -12.99
C ASP A 309 33.39 27.50 -11.89
N PHE A 310 32.08 27.74 -11.92
CA PHE A 310 31.13 27.20 -10.95
C PHE A 310 31.09 25.65 -10.93
N PHE A 311 31.12 25.01 -12.08
CA PHE A 311 31.03 23.55 -12.14
C PHE A 311 32.25 22.86 -11.57
N ARG A 312 33.44 23.47 -11.68
CA ARG A 312 34.63 22.96 -11.03
C ARG A 312 34.49 23.00 -9.51
N ILE A 313 34.05 24.12 -8.96
CA ILE A 313 33.81 24.28 -7.52
C ILE A 313 32.75 23.29 -7.02
N LEU A 314 31.66 23.15 -7.76
CA LEU A 314 30.59 22.21 -7.42
C LEU A 314 31.09 20.78 -7.40
N LYS A 315 31.92 20.38 -8.40
CA LYS A 315 32.53 19.03 -8.46
C LYS A 315 33.45 18.76 -7.27
N GLU A 316 34.27 19.72 -6.90
CA GLU A 316 35.13 19.64 -5.72
C GLU A 316 34.32 19.44 -4.44
N ALA A 317 33.26 20.25 -4.22
CA ALA A 317 32.39 20.16 -3.06
C ALA A 317 31.59 18.83 -3.00
N VAL A 318 31.17 18.31 -4.15
CA VAL A 318 30.49 17.00 -4.24
C VAL A 318 31.45 15.88 -3.89
N ASN A 319 32.71 15.93 -4.36
CA ASN A 319 33.72 14.93 -4.08
C ASN A 319 34.13 14.91 -2.59
N GLU A 320 34.21 16.06 -1.95
CA GLU A 320 34.48 16.16 -0.51
C GLU A 320 33.36 15.53 0.35
N LYS A 321 32.12 15.58 -0.14
CA LYS A 321 30.96 14.96 0.54
C LYS A 321 30.67 13.53 0.07
N GLY A 322 31.33 13.06 -0.97
CA GLY A 322 31.14 11.74 -1.55
C GLY A 322 31.78 10.65 -0.69
N GLY A 323 31.01 10.01 0.13
CA GLY A 323 31.43 8.93 1.04
C GLY A 323 30.54 8.79 2.26
N ASP A 324 29.87 9.87 2.66
CA ASP A 324 28.91 9.85 3.78
C ASP A 324 27.50 9.45 3.28
N LEU A 325 27.38 8.19 2.84
CA LEU A 325 26.08 7.66 2.45
C LEU A 325 25.29 7.24 3.70
N SER A 326 24.01 7.61 3.75
CA SER A 326 23.10 7.06 4.75
C SER A 326 22.88 5.57 4.47
N ALA A 327 22.57 4.77 5.49
CA ALA A 327 22.29 3.33 5.38
C ALA A 327 21.26 3.02 4.27
N ARG A 328 20.32 3.93 4.04
CA ARG A 328 19.33 3.85 2.97
C ARG A 328 19.93 4.05 1.58
N GLN A 329 20.82 5.03 1.40
CA GLN A 329 21.52 5.24 0.13
C GLN A 329 22.42 4.05 -0.20
N GLU A 330 23.05 3.46 0.79
CA GLU A 330 23.81 2.22 0.63
C GLU A 330 22.94 1.05 0.17
N LYS A 331 21.73 0.90 0.74
CA LYS A 331 20.77 -0.10 0.29
C LYS A 331 20.36 0.14 -1.17
N MET A 332 20.01 1.38 -1.53
CA MET A 332 19.69 1.74 -2.92
C MET A 332 20.85 1.45 -3.88
N MET A 333 22.09 1.70 -3.47
CA MET A 333 23.27 1.37 -4.29
C MET A 333 23.41 -0.14 -4.50
N LYS A 334 23.12 -0.97 -3.48
CA LYS A 334 23.14 -2.44 -3.64
C LYS A 334 22.08 -2.91 -4.63
N GLU A 335 20.87 -2.35 -4.56
CA GLU A 335 19.77 -2.68 -5.46
C GLU A 335 20.03 -2.25 -6.91
N LEU A 336 20.77 -1.17 -7.10
CA LEU A 336 21.16 -0.65 -8.43
C LEU A 336 22.45 -1.27 -8.97
N LYS A 337 23.14 -2.10 -8.20
CA LYS A 337 24.46 -2.66 -8.57
C LYS A 337 24.39 -3.48 -9.87
N ASP A 338 23.29 -4.16 -10.12
CA ASP A 338 23.09 -5.01 -11.30
C ASP A 338 22.52 -4.24 -12.50
N VAL A 339 22.21 -2.95 -12.35
CA VAL A 339 21.78 -2.09 -13.42
C VAL A 339 23.00 -1.75 -14.30
N LYS A 340 22.92 -2.06 -15.60
CA LYS A 340 24.01 -1.76 -16.54
C LYS A 340 24.29 -0.25 -16.60
N SER A 341 25.57 0.12 -16.72
CA SER A 341 26.01 1.53 -16.72
C SER A 341 25.30 2.40 -17.75
N ASP A 342 25.02 1.84 -18.95
CA ASP A 342 24.33 2.57 -20.01
C ASP A 342 22.85 2.83 -19.67
N ASN A 343 22.20 1.87 -19.02
CA ASN A 343 20.82 2.03 -18.55
C ASN A 343 20.74 3.07 -17.43
N PHE A 344 21.70 3.08 -16.52
CA PHE A 344 21.77 4.09 -15.47
C PHE A 344 22.06 5.49 -16.05
N ARG A 345 22.92 5.59 -17.07
CA ARG A 345 23.18 6.84 -17.80
C ARG A 345 21.92 7.37 -18.49
N SER A 346 21.16 6.49 -19.17
CA SER A 346 19.90 6.86 -19.81
C SER A 346 18.85 7.33 -18.79
N LEU A 347 18.77 6.64 -17.64
CA LEU A 347 17.93 7.04 -16.53
C LEU A 347 18.24 8.46 -16.02
N LEU A 348 19.52 8.75 -15.82
CA LEU A 348 19.96 10.08 -15.39
C LEU A 348 19.61 11.15 -16.43
N LYS A 349 19.85 10.87 -17.72
CA LYS A 349 19.57 11.80 -18.82
C LYS A 349 18.08 12.10 -18.91
N SER A 350 17.22 11.08 -18.93
CA SER A 350 15.77 11.26 -19.07
C SER A 350 15.15 12.09 -17.92
N HIS A 351 15.75 12.06 -16.73
CA HIS A 351 15.29 12.85 -15.58
C HIS A 351 15.90 14.23 -15.46
N LEU A 352 17.10 14.43 -16.00
CA LEU A 352 17.83 15.69 -15.84
C LEU A 352 17.76 16.60 -17.08
N GLU A 353 17.43 16.02 -18.24
CA GLU A 353 17.33 16.74 -19.52
C GLU A 353 15.89 17.02 -19.97
N GLY A 354 14.85 16.51 -19.22
CA GLY A 354 13.42 16.59 -19.54
C GLY A 354 12.70 17.83 -19.02
#